data_96cc09fc7030eda519436ec784e1e757
#
_entry.id   96cc09fc7030eda519436ec784e1e757
#
_cell.length_a   1.000
_cell.length_b   1.000
_cell.length_c   1.000
_cell.angle_alpha   90.00
_cell.angle_beta   90.00
_cell.angle_gamma   90.00
#
_symmetry.space_group_name_H-M   'P 1'
#
loop_
_entity.id
_entity.type
_entity.pdbx_description
1 polymer ?
#
loop_
_entity_poly.entity_id
_entity_poly.type
_entity_poly.pdbx_seq_one_letter_code
_entity_poly.pdbx_strand_id
1 'polypeptide(L)'
;HADVVGYCKEHSVSTEEGARKLRYDFFDSIGADKICTAHSLSDCLETAIFNLARGTGLKGLCGIPPVRGNIIRPLINCTRQEIEGFLKERGQDFVTDSTNLTDDYTRNKIRHLVVPRLAELNSSLFGSYSMTADRLRTDSDYLESQGLEAFEKAVLPKGYDALCLRQLHESVRRRAIMHILEKEGLAVSHDSIEDIDRLILDVGKANVKGGVFAVCSKGVLSFAKGEMLENSTLRSVKVSDEGVYKFGNKEIEFKIYPFDGKIANVHKKFANCCLDYDKIKGC
;
A
#
# COMPACT_ATOMS: atom_id res chain seq x y z
N HIS A 1 19.45 17.46 21.65
CA HIS A 1 19.10 16.15 22.24
C HIS A 1 17.61 15.95 22.11
N ALA A 2 17.19 14.74 21.72
CA ALA A 2 15.79 14.34 21.68
C ALA A 2 15.58 13.16 22.65
N ASP A 3 14.45 13.16 23.37
CA ASP A 3 14.06 12.06 24.25
C ASP A 3 13.38 10.95 23.42
N VAL A 4 14.20 10.03 22.91
CA VAL A 4 13.74 8.89 22.12
C VAL A 4 12.87 7.95 22.96
N VAL A 5 13.22 7.74 24.22
CA VAL A 5 12.50 6.78 25.09
C VAL A 5 11.11 7.30 25.43
N GLY A 6 10.99 8.59 25.77
CA GLY A 6 9.70 9.24 26.00
C GLY A 6 8.82 9.20 24.76
N TYR A 7 9.36 9.56 23.60
CA TYR A 7 8.65 9.51 22.32
C TYR A 7 8.11 8.11 22.00
N CYS A 8 8.95 7.07 22.16
CA CYS A 8 8.53 5.70 21.86
C CYS A 8 7.41 5.20 22.79
N LYS A 9 7.43 5.58 24.07
CA LYS A 9 6.35 5.23 25.02
C LYS A 9 5.03 5.93 24.65
N GLU A 10 5.09 7.20 24.33
CA GLU A 10 3.91 8.00 23.98
C GLU A 10 3.23 7.50 22.68
N HIS A 11 4.04 7.14 21.67
CA HIS A 11 3.53 6.76 20.35
C HIS A 11 3.44 5.25 20.12
N SER A 12 3.81 4.43 21.12
CA SER A 12 3.79 2.95 21.04
C SER A 12 4.58 2.40 19.84
N VAL A 13 5.73 2.99 19.54
CA VAL A 13 6.63 2.59 18.46
C VAL A 13 7.94 2.00 18.99
N SER A 14 8.65 1.25 18.16
CA SER A 14 9.97 0.71 18.50
C SER A 14 11.01 1.83 18.68
N THR A 15 12.08 1.56 19.44
CA THR A 15 13.16 2.53 19.64
C THR A 15 13.83 2.92 18.31
N GLU A 16 13.98 1.98 17.37
CA GLU A 16 14.54 2.26 16.05
C GLU A 16 13.64 3.19 15.23
N GLU A 17 12.34 2.94 15.26
CA GLU A 17 11.34 3.73 14.54
C GLU A 17 11.21 5.14 15.14
N GLY A 18 11.15 5.25 16.47
CA GLY A 18 11.10 6.53 17.16
C GLY A 18 12.36 7.37 16.93
N ALA A 19 13.54 6.77 17.06
CA ALA A 19 14.80 7.45 16.77
C ALA A 19 14.91 7.90 15.33
N ARG A 20 14.42 7.06 14.39
CA ARG A 20 14.35 7.40 12.96
C ARG A 20 13.41 8.59 12.73
N LYS A 21 12.21 8.58 13.29
CA LYS A 21 11.23 9.66 13.13
C LYS A 21 11.79 10.98 13.65
N LEU A 22 12.27 11.02 14.89
CA LEU A 22 12.85 12.21 15.50
C LEU A 22 14.05 12.77 14.70
N ARG A 23 14.88 11.89 14.11
CA ARG A 23 15.98 12.31 13.25
C ARG A 23 15.49 13.01 11.97
N TYR A 24 14.43 12.49 11.33
CA TYR A 24 13.89 13.10 10.12
C TYR A 24 13.15 14.41 10.46
N ASP A 25 12.41 14.47 11.55
CA ASP A 25 11.78 15.71 12.02
C ASP A 25 12.84 16.80 12.31
N PHE A 26 13.98 16.40 12.89
CA PHE A 26 15.11 17.31 13.06
C PHE A 26 15.67 17.78 11.71
N PHE A 27 15.84 16.89 10.73
CA PHE A 27 16.29 17.25 9.39
C PHE A 27 15.35 18.25 8.73
N ASP A 28 14.05 18.04 8.83
CA ASP A 28 13.05 18.96 8.30
C ASP A 28 13.09 20.34 8.99
N SER A 29 13.40 20.37 10.29
CA SER A 29 13.51 21.61 11.08
C SER A 29 14.73 22.48 10.70
N ILE A 30 15.77 21.91 10.07
CA ILE A 30 16.98 22.64 9.65
C ILE A 30 16.67 23.63 8.53
N GLY A 31 15.67 23.34 7.69
CA GLY A 31 15.31 24.16 6.54
C GLY A 31 16.40 24.22 5.45
N ALA A 32 17.27 23.21 5.38
CA ALA A 32 18.32 23.13 4.38
C ALA A 32 17.77 22.67 3.01
N ASP A 33 18.31 23.26 1.92
CA ASP A 33 17.94 22.86 0.56
C ASP A 33 18.26 21.37 0.30
N LYS A 34 19.39 20.89 0.81
CA LYS A 34 19.83 19.49 0.71
C LYS A 34 20.46 19.01 2.01
N ILE A 35 20.13 17.78 2.38
CA ILE A 35 20.68 17.10 3.54
C ILE A 35 21.40 15.84 3.06
N CYS A 36 22.69 15.74 3.32
CA CYS A 36 23.50 14.57 2.98
C CYS A 36 23.44 13.54 4.12
N THR A 37 23.14 12.29 3.78
CA THR A 37 23.27 11.17 4.74
C THR A 37 24.27 10.14 4.23
N ALA A 38 25.00 9.52 5.16
CA ALA A 38 26.10 8.59 4.85
C ALA A 38 25.64 7.13 4.64
N HIS A 39 24.46 6.92 4.05
CA HIS A 39 24.05 5.57 3.67
C HIS A 39 24.92 5.06 2.52
N SER A 40 25.31 3.79 2.61
CA SER A 40 26.22 3.10 1.70
C SER A 40 25.51 2.01 0.87
N LEU A 41 26.22 1.41 -0.08
CA LEU A 41 25.75 0.25 -0.82
C LEU A 41 25.51 -0.96 0.11
N SER A 42 26.32 -1.09 1.16
CA SER A 42 26.09 -2.12 2.18
C SER A 42 24.74 -1.94 2.89
N ASP A 43 24.38 -0.71 3.25
CA ASP A 43 23.07 -0.41 3.84
C ASP A 43 21.90 -0.66 2.86
N CYS A 44 22.13 -0.43 1.56
CA CYS A 44 21.16 -0.74 0.51
C CYS A 44 20.88 -2.24 0.44
N LEU A 45 21.91 -3.06 0.37
CA LEU A 45 21.79 -4.53 0.32
C LEU A 45 21.09 -5.06 1.59
N GLU A 46 21.52 -4.61 2.77
CA GLU A 46 20.87 -4.98 4.04
C GLU A 46 19.38 -4.64 4.05
N THR A 47 19.03 -3.46 3.55
CA THR A 47 17.63 -3.00 3.46
C THR A 47 16.84 -3.83 2.46
N ALA A 48 17.42 -4.18 1.31
CA ALA A 48 16.75 -5.01 0.32
C ALA A 48 16.47 -6.43 0.86
N ILE A 49 17.44 -7.05 1.54
CA ILE A 49 17.27 -8.36 2.18
C ILE A 49 16.19 -8.29 3.28
N PHE A 50 16.24 -7.25 4.11
CA PHE A 50 15.22 -7.04 5.14
C PHE A 50 13.81 -6.91 4.55
N ASN A 51 13.66 -6.13 3.49
CA ASN A 51 12.39 -5.94 2.79
C ASN A 51 11.91 -7.24 2.13
N LEU A 52 12.84 -8.00 1.50
CA LEU A 52 12.53 -9.30 0.89
C LEU A 52 11.97 -10.28 1.93
N ALA A 53 12.60 -10.35 3.11
CA ALA A 53 12.15 -11.22 4.20
C ALA A 53 10.75 -10.87 4.75
N ARG A 54 10.32 -9.62 4.58
CA ARG A 54 8.99 -9.14 5.02
C ARG A 54 7.94 -9.16 3.92
N GLY A 55 8.31 -9.49 2.70
CA GLY A 55 7.47 -9.33 1.52
C GLY A 55 7.45 -7.89 1.01
N THR A 56 7.91 -7.69 -0.21
CA THR A 56 7.99 -6.36 -0.82
C THR A 56 7.83 -6.41 -2.33
N GLY A 57 7.41 -5.28 -2.93
CA GLY A 57 7.46 -5.07 -4.37
C GLY A 57 8.82 -4.54 -4.86
N LEU A 58 8.88 -4.16 -6.15
CA LEU A 58 10.11 -3.69 -6.81
C LEU A 58 10.80 -2.59 -6.02
N LYS A 59 10.05 -1.57 -5.57
CA LYS A 59 10.58 -0.40 -4.84
C LYS A 59 11.37 -0.78 -3.58
N GLY A 60 10.90 -1.79 -2.82
CA GLY A 60 11.61 -2.23 -1.62
C GLY A 60 12.85 -3.06 -1.92
N LEU A 61 12.89 -3.80 -3.05
CA LEU A 61 14.07 -4.54 -3.51
C LEU A 61 15.18 -3.62 -4.03
N CYS A 62 14.86 -2.41 -4.46
CA CYS A 62 15.84 -1.39 -4.82
C CYS A 62 16.65 -0.89 -3.62
N GLY A 63 16.28 -1.26 -2.39
CA GLY A 63 16.94 -0.80 -1.16
C GLY A 63 16.66 0.68 -0.87
N ILE A 64 17.74 1.41 -0.53
CA ILE A 64 17.64 2.82 -0.16
C ILE A 64 17.78 3.69 -1.43
N PRO A 65 16.85 4.62 -1.73
CA PRO A 65 16.95 5.47 -2.91
C PRO A 65 18.09 6.50 -2.75
N PRO A 66 18.81 6.85 -3.84
CA PRO A 66 19.87 7.88 -3.82
C PRO A 66 19.37 9.24 -3.38
N VAL A 67 18.15 9.58 -3.78
CA VAL A 67 17.48 10.85 -3.47
C VAL A 67 16.08 10.58 -2.95
N ARG A 68 15.68 11.32 -1.91
CA ARG A 68 14.33 11.32 -1.38
C ARG A 68 13.98 12.72 -0.87
N GLY A 69 13.23 13.49 -1.66
CA GLY A 69 12.97 14.90 -1.36
C GLY A 69 14.26 15.72 -1.30
N ASN A 70 14.53 16.35 -0.17
CA ASN A 70 15.76 17.13 0.07
C ASN A 70 16.94 16.26 0.58
N ILE A 71 16.72 14.96 0.85
CA ILE A 71 17.77 14.07 1.34
C ILE A 71 18.49 13.43 0.17
N ILE A 72 19.82 13.58 0.13
CA ILE A 72 20.72 12.96 -0.84
C ILE A 72 21.71 12.01 -0.16
N ARG A 73 22.18 10.99 -0.88
CA ARG A 73 23.06 9.93 -0.35
C ARG A 73 24.26 9.74 -1.27
N PRO A 74 25.27 10.60 -1.15
CA PRO A 74 26.43 10.59 -2.06
C PRO A 74 27.21 9.28 -2.04
N LEU A 75 27.20 8.56 -0.91
CA LEU A 75 27.97 7.30 -0.72
C LEU A 75 27.15 6.03 -1.06
N ILE A 76 25.97 6.18 -1.67
CA ILE A 76 25.04 5.06 -1.86
C ILE A 76 25.59 3.94 -2.76
N ASN A 77 26.55 4.25 -3.62
CA ASN A 77 27.21 3.30 -4.51
C ASN A 77 28.56 2.79 -3.98
N CYS A 78 28.99 3.26 -2.80
CA CYS A 78 30.22 2.81 -2.14
C CYS A 78 29.90 1.75 -1.09
N THR A 79 30.70 0.70 -1.03
CA THR A 79 30.63 -0.27 0.05
C THR A 79 31.22 0.30 1.34
N ARG A 80 30.85 -0.27 2.47
CA ARG A 80 31.44 0.10 3.76
C ARG A 80 32.96 -0.11 3.76
N GLN A 81 33.45 -1.18 3.16
CA GLN A 81 34.90 -1.49 3.08
C GLN A 81 35.67 -0.43 2.28
N GLU A 82 35.10 0.05 1.15
CA GLU A 82 35.70 1.13 0.35
C GLU A 82 35.76 2.44 1.14
N ILE A 83 34.71 2.78 1.88
CA ILE A 83 34.66 3.97 2.72
C ILE A 83 35.72 3.90 3.86
N GLU A 84 35.77 2.77 4.58
CA GLU A 84 36.72 2.58 5.66
C GLU A 84 38.18 2.54 5.13
N GLY A 85 38.40 1.93 3.95
CA GLY A 85 39.71 1.93 3.26
C GLY A 85 40.15 3.36 2.92
N PHE A 86 39.27 4.17 2.33
CA PHE A 86 39.56 5.55 2.02
C PHE A 86 39.90 6.39 3.26
N LEU A 87 39.13 6.25 4.35
CA LEU A 87 39.42 6.95 5.61
C LEU A 87 40.76 6.57 6.17
N LYS A 88 41.12 5.28 6.12
CA LYS A 88 42.43 4.75 6.58
C LYS A 88 43.56 5.33 5.75
N GLU A 89 43.44 5.39 4.42
CA GLU A 89 44.46 6.00 3.53
C GLU A 89 44.65 7.49 3.82
N ARG A 90 43.62 8.18 4.26
CA ARG A 90 43.66 9.61 4.63
C ARG A 90 44.09 9.84 6.06
N GLY A 91 44.33 8.80 6.87
CA GLY A 91 44.64 8.93 8.29
C GLY A 91 43.51 9.55 9.09
N GLN A 92 42.28 9.42 8.62
CA GLN A 92 41.09 9.98 9.25
C GLN A 92 40.46 8.95 10.20
N ASP A 93 40.47 9.26 11.49
CA ASP A 93 39.78 8.42 12.47
C ASP A 93 38.27 8.48 12.34
N PHE A 94 37.63 7.36 12.65
CA PHE A 94 36.18 7.28 12.74
C PHE A 94 35.73 6.45 13.95
N VAL A 95 34.53 6.77 14.45
CA VAL A 95 33.97 6.08 15.62
C VAL A 95 33.13 4.89 15.15
N THR A 96 33.36 3.74 15.76
CA THR A 96 32.48 2.57 15.59
C THR A 96 31.47 2.57 16.72
N ASP A 97 30.19 2.68 16.37
CA ASP A 97 29.11 2.58 17.34
C ASP A 97 29.06 1.14 17.89
N SER A 98 29.12 0.99 19.20
CA SER A 98 29.10 -0.31 19.88
C SER A 98 27.83 -1.12 19.62
N THR A 99 26.71 -0.47 19.33
CA THR A 99 25.46 -1.15 18.96
C THR A 99 25.54 -1.90 17.62
N ASN A 100 26.50 -1.57 16.77
CA ASN A 100 26.78 -2.29 15.54
C ASN A 100 27.44 -3.66 15.77
N LEU A 101 27.93 -3.93 16.98
CA LEU A 101 28.65 -5.16 17.33
C LEU A 101 27.72 -6.25 17.90
N THR A 102 26.47 -5.95 18.17
CA THR A 102 25.50 -6.91 18.74
C THR A 102 24.48 -7.33 17.70
N ASP A 103 24.00 -8.59 17.79
CA ASP A 103 22.96 -9.14 16.90
C ASP A 103 21.53 -8.97 17.46
N ASP A 104 21.34 -8.04 18.38
CA ASP A 104 20.05 -7.79 19.01
C ASP A 104 19.02 -7.25 18.00
N TYR A 105 19.47 -6.57 16.96
CA TYR A 105 18.62 -5.99 15.91
C TYR A 105 18.65 -6.84 14.64
N THR A 106 17.50 -6.98 14.01
CA THR A 106 17.36 -7.75 12.75
C THR A 106 18.33 -7.30 11.66
N ARG A 107 18.62 -6.01 11.57
CA ARG A 107 19.56 -5.46 10.59
C ARG A 107 21.00 -5.93 10.85
N ASN A 108 21.43 -6.01 12.10
CA ASN A 108 22.73 -6.53 12.47
C ASN A 108 22.85 -8.03 12.14
N LYS A 109 21.79 -8.82 12.37
CA LYS A 109 21.74 -10.22 11.94
C LYS A 109 21.92 -10.37 10.43
N ILE A 110 21.28 -9.52 9.64
CA ILE A 110 21.46 -9.52 8.18
C ILE A 110 22.92 -9.21 7.85
N ARG A 111 23.51 -8.18 8.45
CA ARG A 111 24.89 -7.75 8.23
C ARG A 111 25.92 -8.82 8.59
N HIS A 112 25.77 -9.44 9.75
CA HIS A 112 26.77 -10.34 10.30
C HIS A 112 26.59 -11.81 9.88
N LEU A 113 25.36 -12.24 9.60
CA LEU A 113 25.08 -13.64 9.32
C LEU A 113 24.66 -13.89 7.86
N VAL A 114 23.81 -13.02 7.26
CA VAL A 114 23.25 -13.28 5.94
C VAL A 114 24.17 -12.76 4.83
N VAL A 115 24.59 -11.50 4.90
CA VAL A 115 25.45 -10.89 3.87
C VAL A 115 26.77 -11.65 3.68
N PRO A 116 27.50 -12.09 4.73
CA PRO A 116 28.71 -12.89 4.56
C PRO A 116 28.46 -14.22 3.84
N ARG A 117 27.34 -14.90 4.14
CA ARG A 117 26.99 -16.16 3.46
C ARG A 117 26.65 -15.95 1.99
N LEU A 118 26.00 -14.86 1.63
CA LEU A 118 25.78 -14.50 0.24
C LEU A 118 27.09 -14.14 -0.47
N ALA A 119 28.02 -13.48 0.22
CA ALA A 119 29.32 -13.14 -0.31
C ALA A 119 30.19 -14.37 -0.56
N GLU A 120 30.05 -15.44 0.23
CA GLU A 120 30.70 -16.74 -0.03
C GLU A 120 30.21 -17.37 -1.35
N LEU A 121 28.93 -17.17 -1.71
CA LEU A 121 28.35 -17.66 -2.97
C LEU A 121 28.75 -16.80 -4.17
N ASN A 122 28.93 -15.50 -3.97
CA ASN A 122 29.31 -14.55 -4.99
C ASN A 122 30.23 -13.47 -4.43
N SER A 123 31.51 -13.55 -4.73
CA SER A 123 32.52 -12.57 -4.31
C SER A 123 32.24 -11.14 -4.82
N SER A 124 31.48 -11.02 -5.92
CA SER A 124 31.05 -9.74 -6.48
C SER A 124 29.63 -9.33 -6.04
N LEU A 125 29.16 -9.81 -4.89
CA LEU A 125 27.79 -9.62 -4.39
C LEU A 125 27.33 -8.16 -4.46
N PHE A 126 28.12 -7.22 -3.96
CA PHE A 126 27.74 -5.81 -3.92
C PHE A 126 27.61 -5.21 -5.33
N GLY A 127 28.55 -5.51 -6.22
CA GLY A 127 28.47 -5.08 -7.62
C GLY A 127 27.26 -5.66 -8.35
N SER A 128 27.01 -6.96 -8.17
CA SER A 128 25.85 -7.65 -8.72
C SER A 128 24.53 -7.07 -8.19
N TYR A 129 24.47 -6.79 -6.89
CA TYR A 129 23.30 -6.16 -6.29
C TYR A 129 23.08 -4.72 -6.81
N SER A 130 24.14 -3.91 -6.89
CA SER A 130 24.05 -2.54 -7.44
C SER A 130 23.45 -2.53 -8.83
N MET A 131 23.94 -3.37 -9.74
CA MET A 131 23.38 -3.49 -11.09
C MET A 131 21.92 -3.96 -11.09
N THR A 132 21.58 -4.89 -10.21
CA THR A 132 20.21 -5.39 -10.08
C THR A 132 19.29 -4.28 -9.55
N ALA A 133 19.70 -3.57 -8.50
CA ALA A 133 18.94 -2.47 -7.92
C ALA A 133 18.70 -1.34 -8.93
N ASP A 134 19.67 -1.02 -9.78
CA ASP A 134 19.52 0.01 -10.82
C ASP A 134 18.49 -0.40 -11.90
N ARG A 135 18.52 -1.66 -12.34
CA ARG A 135 17.53 -2.20 -13.28
C ARG A 135 16.12 -2.18 -12.68
N LEU A 136 15.97 -2.71 -11.46
CA LEU A 136 14.70 -2.71 -10.75
C LEU A 136 14.16 -1.28 -10.53
N ARG A 137 15.04 -0.32 -10.27
CA ARG A 137 14.68 1.08 -10.10
C ARG A 137 14.14 1.67 -11.40
N THR A 138 14.84 1.43 -12.52
CA THR A 138 14.39 1.88 -13.85
C THR A 138 12.99 1.34 -14.18
N ASP A 139 12.75 0.03 -13.96
CA ASP A 139 11.46 -0.59 -14.19
C ASP A 139 10.38 -0.04 -13.23
N SER A 140 10.74 0.15 -11.96
CA SER A 140 9.85 0.71 -10.95
C SER A 140 9.45 2.14 -11.27
N ASP A 141 10.39 2.98 -11.71
CA ASP A 141 10.14 4.38 -12.04
C ASP A 141 9.25 4.50 -13.29
N TYR A 142 9.45 3.64 -14.29
CA TYR A 142 8.57 3.57 -15.45
C TYR A 142 7.13 3.20 -15.05
N LEU A 143 6.98 2.14 -14.27
CA LEU A 143 5.66 1.70 -13.82
C LEU A 143 4.99 2.72 -12.90
N GLU A 144 5.75 3.44 -12.08
CA GLU A 144 5.25 4.52 -11.24
C GLU A 144 4.74 5.69 -12.08
N SER A 145 5.51 6.10 -13.12
CA SER A 145 5.07 7.14 -14.04
C SER A 145 3.78 6.77 -14.79
N GLN A 146 3.66 5.50 -15.22
CA GLN A 146 2.44 4.99 -15.84
C GLN A 146 1.26 4.95 -14.86
N GLY A 147 1.52 4.61 -13.60
CA GLY A 147 0.51 4.63 -12.54
C GLY A 147 0.00 6.03 -12.23
N LEU A 148 0.90 7.01 -12.17
CA LEU A 148 0.56 8.40 -11.96
C LEU A 148 -0.27 8.97 -13.13
N GLU A 149 0.16 8.72 -14.37
CA GLU A 149 -0.58 9.12 -15.57
C GLU A 149 -1.98 8.50 -15.61
N ALA A 150 -2.09 7.22 -15.25
CA ALA A 150 -3.36 6.52 -15.17
C ALA A 150 -4.28 7.10 -14.08
N PHE A 151 -3.71 7.43 -12.92
CA PHE A 151 -4.44 8.11 -11.84
C PHE A 151 -4.96 9.47 -12.31
N GLU A 152 -4.14 10.32 -12.92
CA GLU A 152 -4.53 11.65 -13.40
C GLU A 152 -5.67 11.57 -14.44
N LYS A 153 -5.60 10.61 -15.37
CA LYS A 153 -6.66 10.36 -16.36
C LYS A 153 -7.96 9.85 -15.75
N ALA A 154 -7.88 9.14 -14.64
CA ALA A 154 -9.04 8.58 -13.98
C ALA A 154 -9.80 9.57 -13.08
N VAL A 155 -9.22 10.74 -12.76
CA VAL A 155 -9.86 11.73 -11.88
C VAL A 155 -11.12 12.28 -12.52
N LEU A 156 -12.25 12.20 -11.80
CA LEU A 156 -13.54 12.79 -12.17
C LEU A 156 -13.94 13.86 -11.14
N PRO A 157 -14.92 14.73 -11.45
CA PRO A 157 -15.44 15.71 -10.49
C PRO A 157 -16.00 15.08 -9.21
N LYS A 158 -16.43 13.82 -9.28
CA LYS A 158 -16.95 13.05 -8.12
C LYS A 158 -16.41 11.62 -8.17
N GLY A 159 -15.18 11.42 -7.72
CA GLY A 159 -14.53 10.10 -7.67
C GLY A 159 -13.60 9.82 -8.84
N TYR A 160 -13.51 8.56 -9.28
CA TYR A 160 -12.53 8.08 -10.26
C TYR A 160 -13.19 7.18 -11.30
N ASP A 161 -12.75 7.25 -12.54
CA ASP A 161 -13.24 6.42 -13.65
C ASP A 161 -12.75 4.97 -13.51
N ALA A 162 -13.61 4.13 -12.95
CA ALA A 162 -13.32 2.71 -12.78
C ALA A 162 -13.28 1.95 -14.12
N LEU A 163 -13.96 2.43 -15.17
CA LEU A 163 -13.93 1.78 -16.48
C LEU A 163 -12.59 2.01 -17.16
N CYS A 164 -12.03 3.22 -17.06
CA CYS A 164 -10.69 3.53 -17.53
C CYS A 164 -9.66 2.66 -16.78
N LEU A 165 -9.71 2.63 -15.44
CA LEU A 165 -8.79 1.84 -14.61
C LEU A 165 -8.87 0.34 -14.91
N ARG A 166 -10.05 -0.20 -15.16
CA ARG A 166 -10.29 -1.62 -15.46
C ARG A 166 -9.52 -2.11 -16.69
N GLN A 167 -9.31 -1.26 -17.68
CA GLN A 167 -8.65 -1.60 -18.93
C GLN A 167 -7.11 -1.67 -18.81
N LEU A 168 -6.56 -1.15 -17.71
CA LEU A 168 -5.13 -1.10 -17.50
C LEU A 168 -4.56 -2.46 -17.07
N HIS A 169 -3.29 -2.67 -17.40
CA HIS A 169 -2.54 -3.78 -16.82
C HIS A 169 -2.53 -3.67 -15.28
N GLU A 170 -2.65 -4.78 -14.59
CA GLU A 170 -2.72 -4.87 -13.13
C GLU A 170 -1.63 -4.06 -12.42
N SER A 171 -0.38 -4.16 -12.89
CA SER A 171 0.76 -3.44 -12.29
C SER A 171 0.61 -1.92 -12.35
N VAL A 172 -0.02 -1.38 -13.40
CA VAL A 172 -0.28 0.06 -13.57
C VAL A 172 -1.51 0.46 -12.76
N ARG A 173 -2.57 -0.32 -12.85
CA ARG A 173 -3.83 -0.08 -12.12
C ARG A 173 -3.61 -0.05 -10.60
N ARG A 174 -2.83 -1.00 -10.05
CA ARG A 174 -2.50 -1.02 -8.62
C ARG A 174 -1.72 0.21 -8.16
N ARG A 175 -0.84 0.77 -9.01
CA ARG A 175 -0.15 2.03 -8.71
C ARG A 175 -1.09 3.23 -8.78
N ALA A 176 -1.98 3.28 -9.76
CA ALA A 176 -3.02 4.31 -9.79
C ALA A 176 -3.90 4.26 -8.53
N ILE A 177 -4.24 3.06 -8.03
CA ILE A 177 -4.95 2.87 -6.77
C ILE A 177 -4.15 3.40 -5.58
N MET A 178 -2.83 3.20 -5.54
CA MET A 178 -1.99 3.77 -4.48
C MET A 178 -2.09 5.30 -4.46
N HIS A 179 -1.99 5.96 -5.62
CA HIS A 179 -2.16 7.41 -5.73
C HIS A 179 -3.58 7.88 -5.36
N ILE A 180 -4.60 7.10 -5.69
CA ILE A 180 -5.97 7.36 -5.25
C ILE A 180 -6.06 7.34 -3.73
N LEU A 181 -5.53 6.29 -3.08
CA LEU A 181 -5.54 6.15 -1.62
C LEU A 181 -4.79 7.30 -0.93
N GLU A 182 -3.61 7.67 -1.44
CA GLU A 182 -2.82 8.79 -0.94
C GLU A 182 -3.59 10.11 -1.04
N LYS A 183 -4.25 10.38 -2.18
CA LYS A 183 -5.05 11.59 -2.39
C LYS A 183 -6.26 11.66 -1.46
N GLU A 184 -6.89 10.52 -1.18
CA GLU A 184 -8.03 10.43 -0.25
C GLU A 184 -7.57 10.44 1.22
N GLY A 185 -6.25 10.49 1.51
CA GLY A 185 -5.70 10.46 2.86
C GLY A 185 -5.90 9.11 3.56
N LEU A 186 -6.01 8.04 2.78
CA LEU A 186 -6.23 6.68 3.27
C LEU A 186 -4.91 5.90 3.37
N ALA A 187 -4.87 4.91 4.26
CA ALA A 187 -3.69 4.08 4.43
C ALA A 187 -3.45 3.20 3.20
N VAL A 188 -2.25 3.32 2.61
CA VAL A 188 -1.80 2.46 1.52
C VAL A 188 -1.28 1.15 2.11
N SER A 189 -2.06 0.08 1.97
CA SER A 189 -1.68 -1.27 2.40
C SER A 189 -1.98 -2.27 1.28
N HIS A 190 -1.39 -3.47 1.36
CA HIS A 190 -1.69 -4.54 0.41
C HIS A 190 -3.19 -4.81 0.34
N ASP A 191 -3.82 -4.99 1.50
CA ASP A 191 -5.26 -5.31 1.60
C ASP A 191 -6.13 -4.21 0.98
N SER A 192 -5.84 -2.91 1.28
CA SER A 192 -6.62 -1.79 0.73
C SER A 192 -6.47 -1.67 -0.78
N ILE A 193 -5.29 -1.95 -1.34
CA ILE A 193 -5.06 -1.97 -2.78
C ILE A 193 -5.83 -3.13 -3.42
N GLU A 194 -5.75 -4.33 -2.84
CA GLU A 194 -6.41 -5.54 -3.33
C GLU A 194 -7.93 -5.39 -3.33
N ASP A 195 -8.50 -4.85 -2.24
CA ASP A 195 -9.94 -4.63 -2.12
C ASP A 195 -10.47 -3.62 -3.15
N ILE A 196 -9.74 -2.53 -3.40
CA ILE A 196 -10.11 -1.55 -4.43
C ILE A 196 -9.90 -2.12 -5.84
N ASP A 197 -8.81 -2.86 -6.07
CA ASP A 197 -8.54 -3.52 -7.35
C ASP A 197 -9.70 -4.47 -7.71
N ARG A 198 -10.14 -5.27 -6.75
CA ARG A 198 -11.31 -6.16 -6.89
C ARG A 198 -12.59 -5.37 -7.16
N LEU A 199 -12.83 -4.26 -6.46
CA LEU A 199 -14.00 -3.40 -6.71
C LEU A 199 -14.01 -2.76 -8.09
N ILE A 200 -12.85 -2.41 -8.64
CA ILE A 200 -12.73 -1.88 -10.01
C ILE A 200 -13.11 -2.95 -11.03
N LEU A 201 -12.74 -4.20 -10.77
CA LEU A 201 -13.06 -5.34 -11.64
C LEU A 201 -14.52 -5.79 -11.50
N ASP A 202 -15.05 -5.76 -10.26
CA ASP A 202 -16.42 -6.13 -9.92
C ASP A 202 -17.16 -4.94 -9.30
N VAL A 203 -18.46 -4.85 -9.51
CA VAL A 203 -19.29 -3.78 -8.89
C VAL A 203 -19.57 -4.14 -7.44
N GLY A 204 -19.46 -3.16 -6.52
CA GLY A 204 -19.74 -3.41 -5.11
C GLY A 204 -19.26 -2.31 -4.17
N LYS A 205 -19.03 -2.68 -2.91
CA LYS A 205 -18.41 -1.83 -1.90
C LYS A 205 -17.46 -2.62 -1.01
N ALA A 206 -16.38 -1.99 -0.57
CA ALA A 206 -15.41 -2.53 0.38
C ALA A 206 -15.16 -1.54 1.51
N ASN A 207 -14.84 -2.05 2.70
CA ASN A 207 -14.44 -1.23 3.84
C ASN A 207 -12.92 -0.99 3.77
N VAL A 208 -12.53 0.25 3.54
CA VAL A 208 -11.13 0.66 3.50
C VAL A 208 -10.79 1.31 4.82
N LYS A 209 -10.44 0.53 5.82
CA LYS A 209 -10.05 0.97 7.19
C LYS A 209 -10.48 2.40 7.63
N GLY A 210 -10.75 2.60 8.90
CA GLY A 210 -11.11 3.93 9.45
C GLY A 210 -12.58 4.35 9.22
N GLY A 211 -13.49 3.40 8.94
CA GLY A 211 -14.90 3.71 8.72
C GLY A 211 -15.18 4.37 7.35
N VAL A 212 -14.22 4.30 6.43
CA VAL A 212 -14.39 4.75 5.05
C VAL A 212 -14.71 3.55 4.17
N PHE A 213 -15.71 3.69 3.32
CA PHE A 213 -16.10 2.69 2.33
C PHE A 213 -15.75 3.18 0.93
N ALA A 214 -15.08 2.32 0.17
CA ALA A 214 -14.97 2.47 -1.27
C ALA A 214 -16.21 1.86 -1.94
N VAL A 215 -16.79 2.55 -2.89
CA VAL A 215 -17.98 2.12 -3.63
C VAL A 215 -17.70 2.26 -5.11
N CYS A 216 -17.86 1.16 -5.86
CA CYS A 216 -17.83 1.18 -7.31
C CYS A 216 -19.25 0.98 -7.86
N SER A 217 -19.79 2.00 -8.51
CA SER A 217 -21.13 1.97 -9.09
C SER A 217 -21.18 2.76 -10.38
N LYS A 218 -21.82 2.21 -11.40
CA LYS A 218 -21.98 2.84 -12.73
C LYS A 218 -20.64 3.29 -13.36
N GLY A 219 -19.58 2.54 -13.10
CA GLY A 219 -18.24 2.84 -13.62
C GLY A 219 -17.48 3.94 -12.87
N VAL A 220 -17.99 4.38 -11.71
CA VAL A 220 -17.31 5.38 -10.87
C VAL A 220 -16.92 4.75 -9.54
N LEU A 221 -15.65 4.86 -9.19
CA LEU A 221 -15.12 4.57 -7.87
C LEU A 221 -15.18 5.83 -7.01
N SER A 222 -15.78 5.74 -5.84
CA SER A 222 -15.93 6.85 -4.89
C SER A 222 -15.71 6.38 -3.46
N PHE A 223 -15.42 7.32 -2.54
CA PHE A 223 -15.19 7.05 -1.13
C PHE A 223 -16.21 7.79 -0.28
N ALA A 224 -16.78 7.11 0.72
CA ALA A 224 -17.76 7.68 1.64
C ALA A 224 -17.50 7.23 3.07
N LYS A 225 -17.70 8.12 4.05
CA LYS A 225 -17.67 7.76 5.47
C LYS A 225 -18.91 6.94 5.82
N GLY A 226 -18.79 5.98 6.74
CA GLY A 226 -19.86 5.06 7.13
C GLY A 226 -21.19 5.72 7.49
N GLU A 227 -21.13 6.85 8.19
CA GLU A 227 -22.31 7.65 8.54
C GLU A 227 -23.08 8.20 7.33
N MET A 228 -22.40 8.45 6.19
CA MET A 228 -23.07 8.86 4.94
C MET A 228 -23.75 7.69 4.22
N LEU A 229 -23.28 6.46 4.46
CA LEU A 229 -23.89 5.25 3.87
C LEU A 229 -25.11 4.78 4.67
N GLU A 230 -25.17 5.05 5.96
CA GLU A 230 -26.34 4.79 6.79
C GLU A 230 -27.49 5.74 6.47
N ASN A 231 -27.19 6.95 6.01
CA ASN A 231 -28.22 7.91 5.55
C ASN A 231 -28.81 7.59 4.16
N SER A 232 -28.15 6.74 3.36
CA SER A 232 -28.78 6.03 2.26
C SER A 232 -29.44 4.75 2.79
N THR A 233 -30.26 4.89 3.82
CA THR A 233 -30.96 3.80 4.48
C THR A 233 -31.57 2.87 3.44
N LEU A 234 -31.04 1.67 3.33
CA LEU A 234 -31.84 0.49 3.04
C LEU A 234 -32.87 0.43 4.16
N ARG A 235 -33.95 1.16 4.04
CA ARG A 235 -35.11 0.97 4.89
C ARG A 235 -35.56 -0.44 4.62
N SER A 236 -35.23 -1.36 5.51
CA SER A 236 -35.78 -2.69 5.46
C SER A 236 -37.28 -2.54 5.72
N VAL A 237 -38.08 -2.90 4.75
CA VAL A 237 -39.51 -3.02 4.94
C VAL A 237 -39.80 -4.51 5.12
N LYS A 238 -40.42 -4.86 6.23
CA LYS A 238 -40.82 -6.24 6.47
C LYS A 238 -41.98 -6.55 5.53
N VAL A 239 -41.73 -7.46 4.58
CA VAL A 239 -42.77 -7.95 3.65
C VAL A 239 -43.31 -9.23 4.27
N SER A 240 -44.55 -9.18 4.78
CA SER A 240 -45.22 -10.34 5.40
C SER A 240 -46.18 -11.04 4.45
N ASP A 241 -46.75 -10.29 3.49
CA ASP A 241 -47.79 -10.79 2.61
C ASP A 241 -47.69 -10.17 1.22
N GLU A 242 -48.56 -10.59 0.30
CA GLU A 242 -48.74 -9.92 -0.99
C GLU A 242 -49.18 -8.47 -0.79
N GLY A 243 -48.65 -7.57 -1.60
CA GLY A 243 -49.03 -6.16 -1.54
C GLY A 243 -48.03 -5.19 -2.16
N VAL A 244 -48.37 -3.92 -2.10
CA VAL A 244 -47.49 -2.83 -2.56
C VAL A 244 -46.78 -2.22 -1.36
N TYR A 245 -45.43 -2.26 -1.39
CA TYR A 245 -44.60 -1.76 -0.33
C TYR A 245 -43.79 -0.55 -0.83
N LYS A 246 -43.69 0.49 0.00
CA LYS A 246 -42.92 1.71 -0.32
C LYS A 246 -41.45 1.58 0.16
N PHE A 247 -40.54 1.68 -0.77
CA PHE A 247 -39.09 1.73 -0.50
C PHE A 247 -38.54 3.11 -0.92
N GLY A 248 -38.50 4.05 0.00
CA GLY A 248 -38.14 5.44 -0.32
C GLY A 248 -39.19 6.04 -1.30
N ASN A 249 -38.74 6.46 -2.49
CA ASN A 249 -39.57 7.02 -3.55
C ASN A 249 -40.07 5.96 -4.57
N LYS A 250 -39.87 4.69 -4.31
CA LYS A 250 -40.30 3.59 -5.20
C LYS A 250 -41.37 2.76 -4.52
N GLU A 251 -42.34 2.32 -5.31
CA GLU A 251 -43.34 1.33 -4.93
C GLU A 251 -42.98 0.01 -5.59
N ILE A 252 -42.96 -1.07 -4.79
CA ILE A 252 -42.64 -2.42 -5.24
C ILE A 252 -43.88 -3.29 -4.90
N GLU A 253 -44.45 -3.93 -5.89
CA GLU A 253 -45.54 -4.88 -5.73
C GLU A 253 -44.94 -6.28 -5.54
N PHE A 254 -45.29 -6.93 -4.44
CA PHE A 254 -44.94 -8.32 -4.15
C PHE A 254 -46.14 -9.22 -4.38
N LYS A 255 -45.92 -10.28 -5.16
CA LYS A 255 -46.93 -11.33 -5.41
C LYS A 255 -46.29 -12.69 -5.11
N ILE A 256 -47.04 -13.52 -4.45
CA ILE A 256 -46.62 -14.88 -4.09
C ILE A 256 -47.34 -15.85 -5.04
N TYR A 257 -46.56 -16.63 -5.78
CA TYR A 257 -47.09 -17.63 -6.69
C TYR A 257 -46.68 -19.04 -6.24
N PRO A 258 -47.53 -20.04 -6.35
CA PRO A 258 -47.15 -21.42 -6.20
C PRO A 258 -46.01 -21.75 -7.20
N PHE A 259 -44.89 -22.28 -6.74
CA PHE A 259 -43.80 -22.66 -7.61
C PHE A 259 -43.95 -24.13 -8.04
N ASP A 260 -44.14 -24.39 -9.32
CA ASP A 260 -44.30 -25.73 -9.93
C ASP A 260 -42.96 -26.47 -10.16
N GLY A 261 -41.85 -25.94 -9.64
CA GLY A 261 -40.51 -26.48 -9.80
C GLY A 261 -39.82 -26.15 -11.16
N LYS A 262 -40.49 -25.43 -12.05
CA LYS A 262 -39.95 -25.14 -13.39
C LYS A 262 -39.60 -23.64 -13.53
N ILE A 263 -38.30 -23.34 -13.46
CA ILE A 263 -37.76 -21.98 -13.69
C ILE A 263 -38.17 -21.39 -15.06
N ALA A 264 -38.50 -22.25 -16.02
CA ALA A 264 -38.95 -21.83 -17.36
C ALA A 264 -40.25 -20.98 -17.36
N ASN A 265 -41.07 -21.09 -16.30
CA ASN A 265 -42.29 -20.31 -16.15
C ASN A 265 -42.06 -18.93 -15.53
N VAL A 266 -40.87 -18.63 -15.05
CA VAL A 266 -40.51 -17.30 -14.56
C VAL A 266 -40.05 -16.43 -15.74
N HIS A 267 -40.71 -15.29 -15.92
CA HIS A 267 -40.34 -14.37 -17.01
C HIS A 267 -38.85 -13.99 -16.89
N LYS A 268 -38.06 -14.11 -17.99
CA LYS A 268 -36.61 -13.90 -18.01
C LYS A 268 -36.14 -12.61 -17.33
N LYS A 269 -36.93 -11.54 -17.36
CA LYS A 269 -36.62 -10.28 -16.65
C LYS A 269 -36.61 -10.39 -15.11
N PHE A 270 -37.29 -11.39 -14.56
CA PHE A 270 -37.46 -11.57 -13.11
C PHE A 270 -36.75 -12.81 -12.57
N ALA A 271 -36.13 -13.62 -13.43
CA ALA A 271 -35.44 -14.84 -13.02
C ALA A 271 -34.33 -14.58 -11.97
N ASN A 272 -33.70 -13.41 -12.02
CA ASN A 272 -32.67 -13.00 -11.04
C ASN A 272 -33.24 -12.22 -9.83
N CYS A 273 -34.56 -12.02 -9.77
CA CYS A 273 -35.25 -11.30 -8.70
C CYS A 273 -36.19 -12.22 -7.90
N CYS A 274 -36.17 -13.52 -8.17
CA CYS A 274 -36.98 -14.49 -7.43
C CYS A 274 -36.27 -14.88 -6.13
N LEU A 275 -36.99 -14.80 -5.02
CA LEU A 275 -36.53 -15.26 -3.71
C LEU A 275 -37.36 -16.48 -3.31
N ASP A 276 -36.70 -17.50 -2.76
CA ASP A 276 -37.34 -18.67 -2.19
C ASP A 276 -37.97 -18.25 -0.86
N TYR A 277 -39.31 -18.20 -0.84
CA TYR A 277 -40.06 -17.74 0.33
C TYR A 277 -39.81 -18.60 1.57
N ASP A 278 -39.65 -19.91 1.40
CA ASP A 278 -39.43 -20.82 2.53
C ASP A 278 -38.04 -20.61 3.17
N LYS A 279 -37.09 -20.11 2.42
CA LYS A 279 -35.74 -19.76 2.93
C LYS A 279 -35.66 -18.41 3.62
N ILE A 280 -36.59 -17.49 3.33
CA ILE A 280 -36.62 -16.14 3.92
C ILE A 280 -37.67 -15.98 5.01
N LYS A 281 -38.54 -16.95 5.20
CA LYS A 281 -39.58 -16.98 6.23
C LYS A 281 -38.91 -17.12 7.60
N GLY A 282 -38.78 -16.01 8.31
CA GLY A 282 -38.17 -15.95 9.65
C GLY A 282 -36.85 -15.16 9.75
N CYS A 283 -36.43 -14.49 8.65
CA CYS A 283 -35.31 -13.50 8.67
C CYS A 283 -35.81 -12.12 9.09
#